data_8b8a35eaa3ba576a1e25ee3afe26bbc6
#
_entry.id   8b8a35eaa3ba576a1e25ee3afe26bbc6
#
_cell.length_a   1.000
_cell.length_b   1.000
_cell.length_c   1.000
_cell.angle_alpha   90.00
_cell.angle_beta   90.00
_cell.angle_gamma   90.00
#
_symmetry.space_group_name_H-M   'P 1'
#
loop_
_entity.id
_entity.type
_entity.pdbx_description
1 polymer ?
#
loop_
_entity_poly.entity_id
_entity_poly.type
_entity_poly.pdbx_seq_one_letter_code
_entity_poly.pdbx_strand_id
1 'polypeptide(L)'
;MKILTVLVCLSVSLMGADKKPLTKEESAKVIEAAIRTSLKKPTGELTKADLGKVRELYFIHDQLTDVKGLEKLNQLTELSLVDNQLTDVKGLEKLTQLRNLWLYSNQLTDVKGLEKLTQLKCLYLNKNKLTDVKGLEKLDQLKVLFLDGNPALTKAQIAELQKALPKCKIHSNPKK
;
A
#
# COMPACT_ATOMS: atom_id res chain seq x y z
N MET A 1 14.58 -23.03 8.18
CA MET A 1 14.64 -22.11 9.34
C MET A 1 13.64 -21.01 9.03
N LYS A 2 12.45 -21.02 9.68
CA LYS A 2 11.40 -20.03 9.45
C LYS A 2 11.86 -18.70 10.06
N ILE A 3 12.09 -17.70 9.22
CA ILE A 3 12.32 -16.32 9.67
C ILE A 3 11.01 -15.85 10.28
N LEU A 4 11.05 -15.64 11.58
CA LEU A 4 9.96 -15.08 12.36
C LEU A 4 9.74 -13.63 11.88
N THR A 5 8.68 -13.42 11.10
CA THR A 5 8.23 -12.10 10.67
C THR A 5 7.93 -11.29 11.93
N VAL A 6 8.78 -10.35 12.27
CA VAL A 6 8.52 -9.42 13.36
C VAL A 6 7.46 -8.46 12.87
N LEU A 7 6.22 -8.76 13.23
CA LEU A 7 5.09 -7.84 13.11
C LEU A 7 5.36 -6.68 14.06
N VAL A 8 6.02 -5.63 13.56
CA VAL A 8 6.21 -4.39 14.35
C VAL A 8 4.90 -3.61 14.29
N CYS A 9 3.95 -4.08 15.09
CA CYS A 9 2.79 -3.30 15.44
C CYS A 9 3.22 -2.33 16.54
N LEU A 10 3.60 -1.10 16.19
CA LEU A 10 3.68 0.00 17.15
C LEU A 10 2.26 0.49 17.48
N SER A 11 1.41 -0.46 17.88
CA SER A 11 0.12 -0.11 18.48
C SER A 11 0.38 0.34 19.91
N VAL A 12 0.54 1.63 20.11
CA VAL A 12 0.15 2.22 21.39
C VAL A 12 -1.37 2.09 21.43
N SER A 13 -1.82 0.95 21.93
CA SER A 13 -3.21 0.65 22.15
C SER A 13 -3.74 1.54 23.28
N LEU A 14 -4.28 2.72 22.95
CA LEU A 14 -5.35 3.33 23.71
C LEU A 14 -6.65 2.93 22.99
N MET A 15 -7.36 1.97 23.57
CA MET A 15 -8.74 1.68 23.20
C MET A 15 -9.60 2.92 23.43
N GLY A 16 -10.32 3.33 22.36
CA GLY A 16 -11.46 4.25 22.43
C GLY A 16 -11.07 5.72 22.38
N ALA A 17 -11.11 6.27 21.18
CA ALA A 17 -11.51 7.63 20.79
C ALA A 17 -11.07 7.83 19.32
N ASP A 18 -11.79 8.60 18.55
CA ASP A 18 -11.48 8.99 17.19
C ASP A 18 -10.05 9.52 17.08
N LYS A 19 -9.10 8.66 16.69
CA LYS A 19 -7.74 9.11 16.45
C LYS A 19 -7.77 10.05 15.26
N LYS A 20 -7.41 11.31 15.48
CA LYS A 20 -7.29 12.29 14.42
C LYS A 20 -6.29 11.81 13.36
N PRO A 21 -6.58 12.00 12.06
CA PRO A 21 -5.61 11.76 11.00
C PRO A 21 -4.30 12.50 11.26
N LEU A 22 -3.18 11.84 11.01
CA LEU A 22 -1.87 12.45 11.15
C LEU A 22 -1.66 13.53 10.08
N THR A 23 -0.88 14.57 10.40
CA THR A 23 -0.34 15.46 9.38
C THR A 23 0.67 14.71 8.50
N LYS A 24 1.07 15.30 7.37
CA LYS A 24 2.10 14.72 6.49
C LYS A 24 3.44 14.58 7.20
N GLU A 25 3.80 15.54 8.04
CA GLU A 25 5.02 15.55 8.84
C GLU A 25 5.01 14.44 9.90
N GLU A 26 3.87 14.25 10.56
CA GLU A 26 3.68 13.16 11.52
C GLU A 26 3.72 11.79 10.84
N SER A 27 3.06 11.65 9.67
CA SER A 27 3.12 10.44 8.86
C SER A 27 4.56 10.09 8.48
N ALA A 28 5.35 11.08 8.04
CA ALA A 28 6.75 10.87 7.69
C ALA A 28 7.61 10.43 8.90
N LYS A 29 7.32 10.95 10.10
CA LYS A 29 8.00 10.52 11.35
C LYS A 29 7.66 9.08 11.72
N VAL A 30 6.39 8.68 11.59
CA VAL A 30 5.96 7.28 11.82
C VAL A 30 6.66 6.34 10.85
N ILE A 31 6.73 6.71 9.57
CA ILE A 31 7.41 5.92 8.54
C ILE A 31 8.90 5.80 8.85
N GLU A 32 9.58 6.89 9.21
CA GLU A 32 10.99 6.86 9.57
C GLU A 32 11.25 5.98 10.78
N ALA A 33 10.42 6.09 11.82
CA ALA A 33 10.52 5.26 13.03
C ALA A 33 10.39 3.77 12.71
N ALA A 34 9.45 3.39 11.83
CA ALA A 34 9.28 2.01 11.39
C ALA A 34 10.51 1.50 10.60
N ILE A 35 11.07 2.32 9.72
CA ILE A 35 12.31 2.02 8.99
C ILE A 35 13.46 1.78 9.97
N ARG A 36 13.66 2.67 10.93
CA ARG A 36 14.70 2.56 11.95
C ARG A 36 14.55 1.29 12.80
N THR A 37 13.32 0.97 13.16
CA THR A 37 13.00 -0.24 13.91
C THR A 37 13.32 -1.51 13.10
N SER A 38 12.89 -1.54 11.83
CA SER A 38 13.19 -2.65 10.91
C SER A 38 14.70 -2.88 10.75
N LEU A 39 15.47 -1.81 10.73
CA LEU A 39 16.92 -1.84 10.58
C LEU A 39 17.68 -2.03 11.91
N LYS A 40 16.99 -1.98 13.06
CA LYS A 40 17.60 -1.93 14.41
C LYS A 40 18.62 -0.78 14.53
N LYS A 41 18.33 0.35 13.90
CA LYS A 41 19.19 1.54 13.83
C LYS A 41 18.46 2.78 14.37
N PRO A 42 18.36 2.94 15.70
CA PRO A 42 17.55 3.99 16.32
C PRO A 42 18.06 5.40 16.08
N THR A 43 19.38 5.56 15.83
CA THR A 43 20.04 6.85 15.63
C THR A 43 21.00 6.83 14.45
N GLY A 44 21.56 7.99 14.12
CA GLY A 44 22.48 8.16 13.01
C GLY A 44 21.78 8.29 11.64
N GLU A 45 22.57 8.57 10.61
CA GLU A 45 22.07 8.72 9.24
C GLU A 45 21.60 7.38 8.65
N LEU A 46 20.46 7.39 7.97
CA LEU A 46 19.97 6.26 7.18
C LEU A 46 20.61 6.33 5.77
N THR A 47 21.62 5.52 5.56
CA THR A 47 22.31 5.44 4.27
C THR A 47 21.49 4.72 3.22
N LYS A 48 21.82 4.88 1.92
CA LYS A 48 21.22 4.10 0.83
C LYS A 48 21.39 2.59 1.05
N ALA A 49 22.53 2.17 1.58
CA ALA A 49 22.80 0.76 1.89
C ALA A 49 21.88 0.24 3.01
N ASP A 50 21.57 1.06 4.00
CA ASP A 50 20.59 0.71 5.04
C ASP A 50 19.19 0.57 4.45
N LEU A 51 18.73 1.58 3.74
CA LEU A 51 17.39 1.59 3.10
C LEU A 51 17.22 0.42 2.13
N GLY A 52 18.29 0.03 1.43
CA GLY A 52 18.32 -1.14 0.55
C GLY A 52 18.20 -2.49 1.25
N LYS A 53 18.22 -2.56 2.59
CA LYS A 53 18.00 -3.80 3.37
C LYS A 53 16.54 -4.03 3.73
N VAL A 54 15.71 -2.97 3.70
CA VAL A 54 14.29 -3.05 4.07
C VAL A 54 13.52 -3.80 2.98
N ARG A 55 12.85 -4.87 3.34
CA ARG A 55 12.06 -5.71 2.42
C ARG A 55 10.59 -5.65 2.68
N GLU A 56 10.19 -5.42 3.93
CA GLU A 56 8.81 -5.50 4.39
C GLU A 56 8.53 -4.37 5.37
N LEU A 57 7.39 -3.70 5.24
CA LEU A 57 6.86 -2.74 6.22
C LEU A 57 5.35 -2.86 6.32
N TYR A 58 4.85 -2.68 7.55
CA TYR A 58 3.44 -2.82 7.87
C TYR A 58 2.98 -1.64 8.72
N PHE A 59 2.05 -0.87 8.18
CA PHE A 59 1.37 0.25 8.83
C PHE A 59 -0.12 -0.08 8.88
N ILE A 60 -0.62 -0.45 10.04
CA ILE A 60 -2.00 -0.90 10.22
C ILE A 60 -2.65 -0.04 11.31
N HIS A 61 -3.72 0.70 10.96
CA HIS A 61 -4.43 1.63 11.86
C HIS A 61 -3.54 2.78 12.39
N ASP A 62 -2.53 3.22 11.62
CA ASP A 62 -1.57 4.24 12.04
C ASP A 62 -2.01 5.67 11.71
N GLN A 63 -3.22 5.85 11.13
CA GLN A 63 -3.79 7.15 10.75
C GLN A 63 -2.94 7.94 9.73
N LEU A 64 -2.13 7.25 8.93
CA LEU A 64 -1.28 7.87 7.92
C LEU A 64 -2.13 8.58 6.85
N THR A 65 -1.75 9.79 6.52
CA THR A 65 -2.32 10.58 5.42
C THR A 65 -1.39 10.73 4.23
N ASP A 66 -0.12 10.33 4.38
CA ASP A 66 0.93 10.48 3.38
C ASP A 66 1.91 9.30 3.47
N VAL A 67 2.58 8.99 2.38
CA VAL A 67 3.56 7.90 2.26
C VAL A 67 5.00 8.41 2.03
N LYS A 68 5.23 9.70 2.28
CA LYS A 68 6.54 10.34 2.11
C LYS A 68 7.61 9.64 2.94
N GLY A 69 8.71 9.31 2.30
CA GLY A 69 9.81 8.56 2.91
C GLY A 69 9.89 7.11 2.42
N LEU A 70 8.76 6.52 2.03
CA LEU A 70 8.75 5.16 1.45
C LEU A 70 9.42 5.12 0.08
N GLU A 71 9.39 6.20 -0.70
CA GLU A 71 9.97 6.27 -2.05
C GLU A 71 11.47 5.97 -2.11
N LYS A 72 12.14 5.93 -0.96
CA LYS A 72 13.58 5.60 -0.82
C LYS A 72 13.85 4.10 -0.71
N LEU A 73 12.81 3.29 -0.48
CA LEU A 73 12.91 1.86 -0.18
C LEU A 73 12.79 1.00 -1.45
N ASN A 74 13.67 1.23 -2.40
CA ASN A 74 13.63 0.62 -3.75
C ASN A 74 13.74 -0.91 -3.78
N GLN A 75 14.01 -1.54 -2.65
CA GLN A 75 14.10 -3.00 -2.50
C GLN A 75 12.93 -3.58 -1.71
N LEU A 76 11.91 -2.77 -1.38
CA LEU A 76 10.73 -3.22 -0.67
C LEU A 76 9.91 -4.18 -1.54
N THR A 77 9.56 -5.32 -0.98
CA THR A 77 8.80 -6.38 -1.66
C THR A 77 7.38 -6.52 -1.12
N GLU A 78 7.17 -6.13 0.14
CA GLU A 78 5.87 -6.18 0.81
C GLU A 78 5.59 -4.89 1.56
N LEU A 79 4.40 -4.32 1.34
CA LEU A 79 3.95 -3.10 2.01
C LEU A 79 2.49 -3.20 2.40
N SER A 80 2.22 -3.05 3.68
CA SER A 80 0.86 -2.89 4.20
C SER A 80 0.65 -1.45 4.66
N LEU A 81 -0.44 -0.86 4.17
CA LEU A 81 -0.94 0.48 4.52
C LEU A 81 -2.44 0.40 4.88
N VAL A 82 -2.80 -0.69 5.51
CA VAL A 82 -4.19 -1.07 5.82
C VAL A 82 -4.81 -0.13 6.86
N ASP A 83 -6.09 0.23 6.66
CA ASP A 83 -6.87 1.04 7.61
C ASP A 83 -6.15 2.35 7.98
N ASN A 84 -5.77 3.12 6.96
CA ASN A 84 -5.19 4.45 7.08
C ASN A 84 -6.11 5.52 6.46
N GLN A 85 -5.62 6.73 6.30
CA GLN A 85 -6.37 7.89 5.79
C GLN A 85 -5.80 8.40 4.46
N LEU A 86 -5.19 7.49 3.67
CA LEU A 86 -4.53 7.87 2.41
C LEU A 86 -5.56 8.25 1.34
N THR A 87 -5.36 9.39 0.71
CA THR A 87 -6.16 9.86 -0.42
C THR A 87 -5.50 9.63 -1.77
N ASP A 88 -4.19 9.48 -1.77
CA ASP A 88 -3.36 9.11 -2.92
C ASP A 88 -2.15 8.26 -2.48
N VAL A 89 -1.39 7.77 -3.45
CA VAL A 89 -0.23 6.91 -3.21
C VAL A 89 1.02 7.42 -3.95
N LYS A 90 1.11 8.74 -4.13
CA LYS A 90 2.28 9.36 -4.76
C LYS A 90 3.56 9.01 -4.01
N GLY A 91 4.57 8.58 -4.76
CA GLY A 91 5.85 8.12 -4.20
C GLY A 91 5.96 6.59 -4.23
N LEU A 92 4.86 5.85 -4.19
CA LEU A 92 4.91 4.39 -4.30
C LEU A 92 5.36 3.91 -5.69
N GLU A 93 5.20 4.74 -6.74
CA GLU A 93 5.65 4.43 -8.10
C GLU A 93 7.15 4.12 -8.24
N LYS A 94 7.95 4.44 -7.21
CA LYS A 94 9.38 4.13 -7.15
C LYS A 94 9.68 2.75 -6.58
N LEU A 95 8.70 2.10 -5.96
CA LEU A 95 8.84 0.81 -5.28
C LEU A 95 8.67 -0.35 -6.26
N THR A 96 9.40 -0.35 -7.37
CA THR A 96 9.21 -1.27 -8.50
C THR A 96 9.47 -2.75 -8.17
N GLN A 97 10.03 -3.06 -7.00
CA GLN A 97 10.24 -4.43 -6.53
C GLN A 97 9.06 -4.97 -5.71
N LEU A 98 8.00 -4.16 -5.47
CA LEU A 98 6.82 -4.61 -4.72
C LEU A 98 6.13 -5.78 -5.42
N ARG A 99 5.84 -6.80 -4.61
CA ARG A 99 5.08 -8.00 -5.00
C ARG A 99 3.72 -8.07 -4.34
N ASN A 100 3.63 -7.59 -3.10
CA ASN A 100 2.39 -7.58 -2.33
C ASN A 100 2.15 -6.17 -1.77
N LEU A 101 0.97 -5.62 -2.06
CA LEU A 101 0.58 -4.28 -1.62
C LEU A 101 -0.85 -4.31 -1.07
N TRP A 102 -0.98 -3.96 0.21
CA TRP A 102 -2.27 -3.87 0.90
C TRP A 102 -2.61 -2.41 1.16
N LEU A 103 -3.64 -1.91 0.49
CA LEU A 103 -4.16 -0.54 0.55
C LEU A 103 -5.64 -0.52 0.94
N TYR A 104 -6.19 -1.64 1.42
CA TYR A 104 -7.59 -1.69 1.74
C TYR A 104 -7.96 -0.80 2.94
N SER A 105 -9.22 -0.35 2.98
CA SER A 105 -9.71 0.60 3.99
C SER A 105 -8.88 1.89 4.04
N ASN A 106 -8.84 2.59 2.92
CA ASN A 106 -8.28 3.93 2.76
C ASN A 106 -9.30 4.86 2.06
N GLN A 107 -8.87 6.00 1.59
CA GLN A 107 -9.72 6.99 0.92
C GLN A 107 -9.25 7.27 -0.51
N LEU A 108 -8.60 6.30 -1.15
CA LEU A 108 -8.06 6.44 -2.50
C LEU A 108 -9.17 6.67 -3.52
N THR A 109 -9.00 7.66 -4.39
CA THR A 109 -9.94 7.98 -5.47
C THR A 109 -9.50 7.48 -6.83
N ASP A 110 -8.20 7.24 -7.00
CA ASP A 110 -7.60 6.68 -8.20
C ASP A 110 -6.39 5.79 -7.86
N VAL A 111 -5.79 5.21 -8.88
CA VAL A 111 -4.66 4.25 -8.77
C VAL A 111 -3.39 4.75 -9.47
N LYS A 112 -3.30 6.07 -9.70
CA LYS A 112 -2.16 6.69 -10.40
C LYS A 112 -0.84 6.39 -9.69
N GLY A 113 0.15 5.99 -10.48
CA GLY A 113 1.47 5.60 -9.99
C GLY A 113 1.60 4.09 -9.77
N LEU A 114 0.50 3.36 -9.50
CA LEU A 114 0.55 1.92 -9.32
C LEU A 114 0.88 1.18 -10.63
N GLU A 115 0.59 1.77 -11.79
CA GLU A 115 0.90 1.21 -13.10
C GLU A 115 2.40 0.95 -13.35
N LYS A 116 3.28 1.50 -12.51
CA LYS A 116 4.73 1.28 -12.58
C LYS A 116 5.19 0.07 -11.76
N LEU A 117 4.33 -0.48 -10.93
CA LEU A 117 4.63 -1.59 -10.02
C LEU A 117 4.43 -2.95 -10.71
N THR A 118 5.08 -3.16 -11.85
CA THR A 118 4.86 -4.31 -12.74
C THR A 118 5.23 -5.66 -12.13
N GLN A 119 5.91 -5.70 -10.98
CA GLN A 119 6.21 -6.93 -10.24
C GLN A 119 5.10 -7.35 -9.27
N LEU A 120 4.01 -6.55 -9.15
CA LEU A 120 2.91 -6.88 -8.24
C LEU A 120 2.24 -8.21 -8.61
N LYS A 121 2.05 -9.03 -7.59
CA LYS A 121 1.33 -10.31 -7.64
C LYS A 121 0.00 -10.23 -6.92
N CYS A 122 -0.05 -9.50 -5.81
CA CYS A 122 -1.26 -9.32 -5.02
C CYS A 122 -1.47 -7.83 -4.72
N LEU A 123 -2.67 -7.33 -5.02
CA LEU A 123 -3.04 -5.94 -4.78
C LEU A 123 -4.43 -5.88 -4.13
N TYR A 124 -4.50 -5.26 -2.96
CA TYR A 124 -5.72 -5.11 -2.18
C TYR A 124 -6.13 -3.63 -2.14
N LEU A 125 -7.15 -3.28 -2.89
CA LEU A 125 -7.72 -1.92 -3.01
C LEU A 125 -9.17 -1.86 -2.53
N ASN A 126 -9.65 -2.91 -1.90
CA ASN A 126 -11.02 -2.98 -1.40
C ASN A 126 -11.29 -1.92 -0.32
N LYS A 127 -12.56 -1.49 -0.18
CA LYS A 127 -12.97 -0.43 0.75
C LYS A 127 -12.19 0.88 0.55
N ASN A 128 -12.24 1.40 -0.67
CA ASN A 128 -11.71 2.71 -1.05
C ASN A 128 -12.82 3.54 -1.74
N LYS A 129 -12.45 4.66 -2.33
CA LYS A 129 -13.35 5.58 -3.05
C LYS A 129 -13.00 5.63 -4.55
N LEU A 130 -12.48 4.54 -5.10
CA LEU A 130 -12.01 4.50 -6.48
C LEU A 130 -13.16 4.77 -7.46
N THR A 131 -12.89 5.67 -8.41
CA THR A 131 -13.80 6.00 -9.52
C THR A 131 -13.35 5.38 -10.83
N ASP A 132 -12.08 4.96 -10.91
CA ASP A 132 -11.46 4.34 -12.07
C ASP A 132 -10.36 3.37 -11.64
N VAL A 133 -10.05 2.43 -12.52
CA VAL A 133 -8.98 1.42 -12.37
C VAL A 133 -7.98 1.47 -13.52
N LYS A 134 -8.03 2.55 -14.32
CA LYS A 134 -7.16 2.75 -15.47
C LYS A 134 -5.69 2.78 -15.03
N GLY A 135 -4.87 2.04 -15.75
CA GLY A 135 -3.45 1.85 -15.43
C GLY A 135 -3.17 0.46 -14.83
N LEU A 136 -4.14 -0.16 -14.13
CA LEU A 136 -3.96 -1.51 -13.57
C LEU A 136 -3.82 -2.58 -14.66
N GLU A 137 -4.31 -2.32 -15.87
CA GLU A 137 -4.15 -3.21 -17.04
C GLU A 137 -2.69 -3.47 -17.41
N LYS A 138 -1.75 -2.64 -16.93
CA LYS A 138 -0.31 -2.79 -17.14
C LYS A 138 0.36 -3.78 -16.18
N LEU A 139 -0.35 -4.24 -15.17
CA LEU A 139 0.16 -5.13 -14.13
C LEU A 139 0.00 -6.59 -14.53
N ASP A 140 0.68 -7.02 -15.57
CA ASP A 140 0.57 -8.33 -16.21
C ASP A 140 0.98 -9.52 -15.32
N GLN A 141 1.76 -9.26 -14.25
CA GLN A 141 2.15 -10.25 -13.25
C GLN A 141 1.10 -10.44 -12.14
N LEU A 142 0.03 -9.62 -12.14
CA LEU A 142 -0.97 -9.63 -11.08
C LEU A 142 -1.77 -10.93 -11.11
N LYS A 143 -1.82 -11.61 -9.98
CA LYS A 143 -2.55 -12.88 -9.79
C LYS A 143 -3.88 -12.68 -9.08
N VAL A 144 -3.90 -11.75 -8.12
CA VAL A 144 -5.08 -11.47 -7.31
C VAL A 144 -5.24 -9.96 -7.12
N LEU A 145 -6.46 -9.49 -7.36
CA LEU A 145 -6.86 -8.09 -7.19
C LEU A 145 -8.18 -8.01 -6.44
N PHE A 146 -8.21 -7.27 -5.33
CA PHE A 146 -9.44 -7.01 -4.57
C PHE A 146 -9.87 -5.55 -4.77
N LEU A 147 -11.10 -5.37 -5.27
CA LEU A 147 -11.73 -4.07 -5.57
C LEU A 147 -13.09 -3.91 -4.88
N ASP A 148 -13.50 -4.86 -4.05
CA ASP A 148 -14.78 -4.80 -3.34
C ASP A 148 -14.90 -3.53 -2.50
N GLY A 149 -16.11 -2.99 -2.38
CA GLY A 149 -16.34 -1.79 -1.56
C GLY A 149 -15.82 -0.49 -2.16
N ASN A 150 -15.68 -0.43 -3.51
CA ASN A 150 -15.47 0.80 -4.28
C ASN A 150 -16.76 1.11 -5.05
N PRO A 151 -17.71 1.83 -4.44
CA PRO A 151 -19.09 1.91 -4.95
C PRO A 151 -19.25 2.65 -6.27
N ALA A 152 -18.26 3.45 -6.68
CA ALA A 152 -18.28 4.19 -7.93
C ALA A 152 -17.78 3.38 -9.13
N LEU A 153 -17.10 2.22 -8.90
CA LEU A 153 -16.69 1.35 -9.99
C LEU A 153 -17.88 0.66 -10.64
N THR A 154 -17.83 0.54 -11.97
CA THR A 154 -18.89 -0.06 -12.77
C THR A 154 -18.54 -1.48 -13.22
N LYS A 155 -19.57 -2.27 -13.52
CA LYS A 155 -19.41 -3.61 -14.10
C LYS A 155 -18.61 -3.57 -15.42
N ALA A 156 -18.82 -2.52 -16.23
CA ALA A 156 -18.10 -2.35 -17.50
C ALA A 156 -16.58 -2.18 -17.27
N GLN A 157 -16.18 -1.31 -16.35
CA GLN A 157 -14.75 -1.11 -16.01
C GLN A 157 -14.10 -2.41 -15.52
N ILE A 158 -14.80 -3.17 -14.67
CA ILE A 158 -14.30 -4.45 -14.17
C ILE A 158 -14.18 -5.48 -15.32
N ALA A 159 -15.16 -5.54 -16.21
CA ALA A 159 -15.12 -6.45 -17.35
C ALA A 159 -13.99 -6.12 -18.34
N GLU A 160 -13.72 -4.83 -18.58
CA GLU A 160 -12.59 -4.39 -19.40
C GLU A 160 -11.25 -4.75 -18.75
N LEU A 161 -11.12 -4.49 -17.45
CA LEU A 161 -9.91 -4.84 -16.71
C LEU A 161 -9.69 -6.37 -16.70
N GLN A 162 -10.75 -7.17 -16.55
CA GLN A 162 -10.64 -8.64 -16.60
C GLN A 162 -10.20 -9.15 -17.97
N LYS A 163 -10.61 -8.49 -19.07
CA LYS A 163 -10.11 -8.80 -20.42
C LYS A 163 -8.63 -8.50 -20.57
N ALA A 164 -8.17 -7.37 -20.00
CA ALA A 164 -6.77 -6.98 -20.03
C ALA A 164 -5.88 -7.87 -19.14
N LEU A 165 -6.43 -8.38 -18.04
CA LEU A 165 -5.73 -9.24 -17.07
C LEU A 165 -6.39 -10.63 -16.98
N PRO A 166 -6.34 -11.45 -18.03
CA PRO A 166 -7.11 -12.72 -18.10
C PRO A 166 -6.64 -13.77 -17.07
N LYS A 167 -5.43 -13.66 -16.56
CA LYS A 167 -4.85 -14.57 -15.55
C LYS A 167 -5.03 -14.08 -14.12
N CYS A 168 -5.51 -12.85 -13.93
CA CYS A 168 -5.74 -12.25 -12.62
C CYS A 168 -7.14 -12.63 -12.10
N LYS A 169 -7.20 -13.09 -10.86
CA LYS A 169 -8.48 -13.26 -10.17
C LYS A 169 -8.91 -11.91 -9.60
N ILE A 170 -9.93 -11.28 -10.19
CA ILE A 170 -10.46 -9.99 -9.75
C ILE A 170 -11.68 -10.23 -8.87
N HIS A 171 -11.61 -9.78 -7.63
CA HIS A 171 -12.71 -9.73 -6.68
C HIS A 171 -13.30 -8.32 -6.67
N SER A 172 -14.59 -8.18 -6.95
CA SER A 172 -15.27 -6.89 -7.01
C SER A 172 -16.77 -7.07 -6.80
N ASN A 173 -17.43 -6.03 -6.31
CA ASN A 173 -18.89 -6.00 -6.12
C ASN A 173 -19.50 -4.69 -6.66
N PRO A 174 -19.32 -4.36 -7.95
CA PRO A 174 -19.84 -3.13 -8.52
C PRO A 174 -21.36 -3.10 -8.49
N LYS A 175 -21.92 -1.97 -8.05
CA LYS A 175 -23.38 -1.79 -7.95
C LYS A 175 -24.05 -1.42 -9.27
N LYS A 176 -23.30 -0.89 -10.24
CA LYS A 176 -23.79 -0.39 -11.53
C LYS A 176 -23.22 -1.19 -12.69
#